data_b845a7b99cf3af640dcad0a787ef6fe4
#
_entry.id   b845a7b99cf3af640dcad0a787ef6fe4
#
_cell.length_a   1.000
_cell.length_b   1.000
_cell.length_c   1.000
_cell.angle_alpha   90.00
_cell.angle_beta   90.00
_cell.angle_gamma   90.00
#
_symmetry.space_group_name_H-M   'P 1'
#
loop_
_entity.id
_entity.type
_entity.pdbx_description
1 polymer ?
#
loop_
_entity_poly.entity_id
_entity_poly.type
_entity_poly.pdbx_seq_one_letter_code
_entity_poly.pdbx_strand_id
1 'polypeptide(L)'
;VNELFAVTILKTAHKMNLIVPKDLAIIAFTDGIISKYSTPTITTVSQSGIKMGKKAAEILIARLESEEDDNDEEIYKTEIIETHLIERESTD
;
A
#
# COMPACT_ATOMS: atom_id res chain seq x y z
N VAL A 1 -6.68 -7.17 2.55
CA VAL A 1 -7.33 -7.00 1.22
C VAL A 1 -6.88 -5.70 0.59
N ASN A 2 -7.04 -5.57 -0.71
CA ASN A 2 -6.75 -4.30 -1.35
C ASN A 2 -7.87 -3.28 -1.08
N GLU A 3 -7.59 -2.03 -1.39
CA GLU A 3 -8.50 -0.92 -1.10
C GLU A 3 -9.87 -1.06 -1.77
N LEU A 4 -9.91 -1.54 -2.99
CA LEU A 4 -11.16 -1.72 -3.73
C LEU A 4 -12.03 -2.82 -3.11
N PHE A 5 -11.41 -3.94 -2.73
CA PHE A 5 -12.11 -5.00 -2.02
C PHE A 5 -12.58 -4.55 -0.64
N ALA A 6 -11.78 -3.74 0.05
CA ALA A 6 -12.17 -3.20 1.35
C ALA A 6 -13.44 -2.36 1.25
N VAL A 7 -13.56 -1.52 0.24
CA VAL A 7 -14.77 -0.72 0.00
C VAL A 7 -15.97 -1.60 -0.31
N THR A 8 -15.77 -2.66 -1.08
CA THR A 8 -16.84 -3.63 -1.38
C THR A 8 -17.33 -4.32 -0.11
N ILE A 9 -16.40 -4.68 0.77
CA ILE A 9 -16.73 -5.29 2.08
C ILE A 9 -17.49 -4.31 2.95
N LEU A 10 -17.08 -3.04 3.00
CA LEU A 10 -17.82 -2.01 3.75
C LEU A 10 -19.27 -1.88 3.26
N LYS A 11 -19.45 -1.84 1.97
CA LYS A 11 -20.77 -1.74 1.36
C LYS A 11 -21.64 -2.94 1.68
N THR A 12 -21.07 -4.14 1.60
CA THR A 12 -21.74 -5.38 1.93
C THR A 12 -22.12 -5.44 3.41
N ALA A 13 -21.18 -5.06 4.29
CA ALA A 13 -21.44 -5.00 5.73
C ALA A 13 -22.58 -4.05 6.04
N HIS A 14 -22.63 -2.90 5.40
CA HIS A 14 -23.72 -1.93 5.57
C HIS A 14 -25.06 -2.55 5.17
N LYS A 15 -25.11 -3.26 4.05
CA LYS A 15 -26.34 -3.95 3.61
C LYS A 15 -26.79 -5.05 4.57
N MET A 16 -25.85 -5.68 5.25
CA MET A 16 -26.11 -6.74 6.23
C MET A 16 -26.35 -6.21 7.63
N ASN A 17 -26.40 -4.90 7.81
CA ASN A 17 -26.52 -4.23 9.10
C ASN A 17 -25.38 -4.57 10.08
N LEU A 18 -24.20 -4.84 9.56
CA LEU A 18 -23.01 -5.02 10.37
C LEU A 18 -22.31 -3.69 10.59
N ILE A 19 -21.84 -3.47 11.79
CA ILE A 19 -21.16 -2.23 12.16
C ILE A 19 -19.64 -2.43 12.08
N VAL A 20 -18.97 -1.56 11.35
CA VAL A 20 -17.49 -1.53 11.29
C VAL A 20 -17.01 -0.42 12.23
N PRO A 21 -16.13 -0.68 13.19
CA PRO A 21 -15.36 -1.93 13.43
C PRO A 21 -16.01 -2.90 14.43
N LYS A 22 -17.13 -2.57 15.01
CA LYS A 22 -17.71 -3.33 16.12
C LYS A 22 -17.98 -4.80 15.79
N ASP A 23 -18.64 -5.06 14.65
CA ASP A 23 -18.99 -6.41 14.20
C ASP A 23 -17.92 -6.99 13.27
N LEU A 24 -17.22 -6.13 12.55
CA LEU A 24 -16.24 -6.50 11.54
C LEU A 24 -15.18 -5.41 11.43
N ALA A 25 -13.92 -5.76 11.67
CA ALA A 25 -12.79 -4.86 11.46
C ALA A 25 -12.19 -5.09 10.06
N ILE A 26 -11.75 -4.02 9.40
CA ILE A 26 -11.22 -4.08 8.05
C ILE A 26 -9.86 -3.40 8.00
N ILE A 27 -8.89 -4.11 7.41
CA ILE A 27 -7.56 -3.55 7.12
C ILE A 27 -7.29 -3.76 5.63
N ALA A 28 -6.89 -2.70 4.94
CA ALA A 28 -6.52 -2.76 3.55
C ALA A 28 -5.01 -2.62 3.38
N PHE A 29 -4.47 -3.24 2.36
CA PHE A 29 -3.11 -2.98 1.91
C PHE A 29 -3.14 -1.84 0.90
N THR A 30 -2.08 -1.05 0.89
CA THR A 30 -1.94 0.14 0.04
C THR A 30 -2.84 1.28 0.52
N ASP A 31 -2.19 2.33 1.01
CA ASP A 31 -2.88 3.52 1.49
C ASP A 31 -3.23 4.44 0.32
N GLY A 32 -4.44 4.34 -0.16
CA GLY A 32 -4.96 5.12 -1.26
C GLY A 32 -5.97 6.18 -0.82
N ILE A 33 -6.45 6.92 -1.80
CA ILE A 33 -7.40 8.00 -1.57
C ILE A 33 -8.75 7.49 -1.05
N ILE A 34 -9.16 6.30 -1.47
CA ILE A 34 -10.42 5.70 -1.05
C ILE A 34 -10.43 5.44 0.45
N SER A 35 -9.31 4.95 1.00
CA SER A 35 -9.19 4.66 2.43
C SER A 35 -9.34 5.90 3.29
N LYS A 36 -8.89 7.05 2.80
CA LYS A 36 -8.97 8.33 3.52
C LYS A 36 -10.37 8.93 3.55
N TYR A 37 -11.12 8.72 2.49
CA TYR A 37 -12.40 9.39 2.29
C TYR A 37 -13.62 8.48 2.38
N SER A 38 -13.43 7.20 2.62
CA SER A 38 -14.53 6.28 2.87
C SER A 38 -15.18 6.54 4.24
N THR A 39 -16.38 6.03 4.44
CA THR A 39 -17.08 6.12 5.73
C THR A 39 -17.46 4.71 6.18
N PRO A 40 -16.88 4.17 7.24
CA PRO A 40 -15.76 4.72 8.01
C PRO A 40 -14.47 4.77 7.21
N THR A 41 -13.51 5.58 7.64
CA THR A 41 -12.17 5.58 7.04
C THR A 41 -11.47 4.25 7.30
N ILE A 42 -10.68 3.79 6.35
CA ILE A 42 -10.11 2.45 6.38
C ILE A 42 -8.69 2.45 6.91
N THR A 43 -8.43 1.61 7.91
CA THR A 43 -7.08 1.33 8.40
C THR A 43 -6.30 0.63 7.30
N THR A 44 -5.11 1.11 7.01
CA THR A 44 -4.29 0.59 5.91
C THR A 44 -2.87 0.26 6.35
N VAL A 45 -2.26 -0.66 5.61
CA VAL A 45 -0.81 -0.86 5.63
C VAL A 45 -0.25 -0.09 4.44
N SER A 46 0.39 1.03 4.72
CA SER A 46 1.01 1.84 3.68
C SER A 46 2.29 1.18 3.19
N GLN A 47 2.39 0.97 1.89
CA GLN A 47 3.57 0.38 1.25
C GLN A 47 4.60 1.45 0.88
N SER A 48 4.42 2.69 1.34
CA SER A 48 5.34 3.79 1.03
C SER A 48 5.59 3.94 -0.48
N GLY A 49 4.51 4.01 -1.25
CA GLY A 49 4.56 4.03 -2.71
C GLY A 49 5.48 5.09 -3.31
N ILE A 50 5.50 6.30 -2.71
CA ILE A 50 6.38 7.38 -3.16
C ILE A 50 7.85 7.01 -2.97
N LYS A 51 8.20 6.44 -1.81
CA LYS A 51 9.57 5.99 -1.53
C LYS A 51 9.97 4.86 -2.46
N MET A 52 9.07 3.91 -2.71
CA MET A 52 9.32 2.81 -3.64
C MET A 52 9.58 3.32 -5.06
N GLY A 53 8.75 4.26 -5.53
CA GLY A 53 8.90 4.86 -6.84
C GLY A 53 10.22 5.62 -6.99
N LYS A 54 10.58 6.41 -6.01
CA LYS A 54 11.87 7.12 -5.98
C LYS A 54 13.05 6.17 -6.04
N LYS A 55 13.00 5.13 -5.21
CA LYS A 55 14.09 4.16 -5.13
C LYS A 55 14.24 3.38 -6.44
N ALA A 56 13.13 2.96 -7.03
CA ALA A 56 13.13 2.30 -8.32
C ALA A 56 13.74 3.18 -9.41
N ALA A 57 13.38 4.45 -9.45
CA ALA A 57 13.94 5.41 -10.40
C ALA A 57 15.45 5.60 -10.21
N GLU A 58 15.89 5.75 -8.96
CA GLU A 58 17.32 5.89 -8.64
C GLU A 58 18.13 4.68 -9.11
N ILE A 59 17.62 3.48 -8.86
CA ILE A 59 18.27 2.25 -9.29
C ILE A 59 18.36 2.17 -10.81
N LEU A 60 17.29 2.51 -11.51
CA LEU A 60 17.24 2.50 -12.96
C LEU A 60 18.24 3.50 -13.56
N ILE A 61 18.26 4.72 -13.05
CA ILE A 61 19.18 5.77 -13.52
C ILE A 61 20.63 5.33 -13.29
N ALA A 62 20.94 4.79 -12.11
CA ALA A 62 22.27 4.30 -11.81
C ALA A 62 22.71 3.19 -12.78
N ARG A 63 21.81 2.29 -13.16
CA ARG A 63 22.09 1.24 -14.16
C ARG A 63 22.36 1.82 -15.53
N LEU A 64 21.57 2.81 -15.96
CA LEU A 64 21.75 3.45 -17.26
C LEU A 64 23.11 4.19 -17.32
N GLU A 65 23.51 4.83 -16.25
CA GLU A 65 24.81 5.52 -16.16
C GLU A 65 25.99 4.57 -16.12
N SER A 66 25.79 3.35 -15.64
CA SER A 66 26.85 2.33 -15.54
C SER A 66 26.96 1.42 -16.77
N GLU A 67 26.20 1.67 -17.82
CA GLU A 67 26.21 0.87 -19.05
C GLU A 67 27.58 0.81 -19.75
N GLU A 68 28.46 1.75 -19.48
CA GLU A 68 29.81 1.76 -20.04
C GLU A 68 30.77 0.77 -19.34
N ASP A 69 30.39 0.27 -18.19
CA ASP A 69 31.13 -0.79 -17.54
C ASP A 69 30.69 -2.13 -18.12
N ASP A 70 31.55 -2.68 -18.96
CA ASP A 70 31.41 -4.02 -19.56
C ASP A 70 31.38 -5.17 -18.54
N ASN A 71 30.98 -4.90 -17.34
CA ASN A 71 30.73 -5.92 -16.35
C ASN A 71 29.34 -6.50 -16.60
N ASP A 72 29.32 -7.60 -17.33
CA ASP A 72 28.14 -8.44 -17.52
C ASP A 72 27.59 -9.00 -16.20
N GLU A 73 28.14 -8.60 -15.08
CA GLU A 73 27.58 -8.93 -13.78
C GLU A 73 26.42 -8.00 -13.47
N GLU A 74 25.25 -8.44 -13.83
CA GLU A 74 24.02 -7.82 -13.33
C GLU A 74 24.01 -7.94 -11.82
N ILE A 75 24.34 -6.86 -11.14
CA ILE A 75 24.22 -6.80 -9.69
C ILE A 75 22.77 -6.57 -9.36
N TYR A 76 22.08 -7.64 -8.98
CA TYR A 76 20.74 -7.55 -8.47
C TYR A 76 20.78 -6.96 -7.06
N LYS A 77 20.16 -5.82 -6.92
CA LYS A 77 20.12 -5.13 -5.64
C LYS A 77 18.74 -5.29 -5.02
N THR A 78 18.69 -5.84 -3.84
CA THR A 78 17.47 -5.92 -3.06
C THR A 78 17.40 -4.73 -2.10
N GLU A 79 16.39 -3.92 -2.25
CA GLU A 79 16.12 -2.81 -1.35
C GLU A 79 14.87 -3.11 -0.53
N ILE A 80 14.96 -2.86 0.77
CA ILE A 80 13.85 -3.07 1.69
C ILE A 80 13.29 -1.70 2.07
N ILE A 81 12.01 -1.50 1.79
CA ILE A 81 11.29 -0.30 2.19
C ILE A 81 10.25 -0.70 3.22
N GLU A 82 10.33 -0.09 4.39
CA GLU A 82 9.40 -0.40 5.48
C GLU A 82 7.99 0.05 5.17
N THR A 83 7.03 -0.79 5.57
CA THR A 83 5.62 -0.45 5.52
C THR A 83 5.18 0.13 6.85
N HIS A 84 4.07 0.85 6.85
CA HIS A 84 3.51 1.47 8.04
C HIS A 84 2.03 1.14 8.18
N LEU A 85 1.62 0.83 9.41
CA LEU A 85 0.19 0.70 9.72
C LEU A 85 -0.38 2.09 10.01
N ILE A 86 -1.42 2.46 9.29
CA ILE A 86 -2.14 3.71 9.52
C ILE A 86 -3.52 3.36 10.07
N GLU A 87 -3.69 3.53 11.36
CA GLU A 87 -4.94 3.22 12.04
C GLU A 87 -5.99 4.28 11.74
N ARG A 88 -7.18 3.81 11.38
CA ARG A 88 -8.34 4.66 11.11
C ARG A 88 -9.58 4.02 11.72
N GLU A 89 -10.75 4.54 11.36
CA GLU A 89 -12.01 4.16 11.97
C GLU A 89 -12.39 2.69 11.78
N SER A 90 -11.94 2.03 10.71
CA SER A 90 -12.35 0.65 10.42
C SER A 90 -11.80 -0.41 11.40
N THR A 91 -10.88 -0.04 12.27
CA THR A 91 -10.33 -0.92 13.32
C THR A 91 -10.42 -0.32 14.71
N ASP A 92 -10.90 0.89 14.82
CA ASP A 92 -10.91 1.63 16.10
C ASP A 92 -12.30 1.66 16.74
#